data_9db39f4098550dc3c1d0856865637863
#
_entry.id   9db39f4098550dc3c1d0856865637863
#
_cell.length_a   1.000
_cell.length_b   1.000
_cell.length_c   1.000
_cell.angle_alpha   90.00
_cell.angle_beta   90.00
_cell.angle_gamma   90.00
#
_symmetry.space_group_name_H-M   'P 1'
#
loop_
_entity.id
_entity.type
_entity.pdbx_description
1 polymer ?
#
loop_
_entity_poly.entity_id
_entity_poly.type
_entity_poly.pdbx_seq_one_letter_code
_entity_poly.pdbx_strand_id
1 'polypeptide(L)'
;TMTMWALMGLESATIPADSVKDPARTIPRATVTGTVLAAVIYIISTGGVMGVLGPEALAHTTAPFADAARRFFGDTGALIVAAGGVISCFGALNGWIMVQGQLPAPVAADGLFPRIFGRLSANGTPWFPLVFGSVLSSALIAANASRGLVSVFTFMIQLSTLSKLVPYAFCSLAGFMRGQRSVAGVIAF
;
A
#
# COMPACT_ATOMS: atom_id res chain seq x y z
N THR A 1 -13.46 4.74 2.98
CA THR A 1 -12.61 3.52 3.01
C THR A 1 -11.55 3.55 1.90
N MET A 2 -11.95 3.75 0.63
CA MET A 2 -11.01 3.79 -0.51
C MET A 2 -10.01 4.95 -0.44
N THR A 3 -10.44 6.14 -0.06
CA THR A 3 -9.58 7.32 0.14
C THR A 3 -8.54 7.07 1.24
N MET A 4 -8.95 6.41 2.32
CA MET A 4 -8.08 6.03 3.41
C MET A 4 -7.03 5.01 2.96
N TRP A 5 -7.43 4.03 2.14
CA TRP A 5 -6.51 3.03 1.60
C TRP A 5 -5.39 3.65 0.76
N ALA A 6 -5.69 4.69 -0.03
CA ALA A 6 -4.72 5.38 -0.88
C ALA A 6 -3.58 6.05 -0.09
N LEU A 7 -3.81 6.37 1.19
CA LEU A 7 -2.82 6.98 2.09
C LEU A 7 -2.25 5.98 3.11
N MET A 8 -2.67 4.73 3.07
CA MET A 8 -2.09 3.65 3.89
C MET A 8 -0.78 3.14 3.28
N GLY A 9 0.09 2.63 4.15
CA GLY A 9 1.37 2.06 3.74
C GLY A 9 2.56 2.99 4.00
N LEU A 10 2.32 4.17 4.52
CA LEU A 10 3.38 5.12 4.91
C LEU A 10 4.24 4.55 6.04
N GLU A 11 3.64 3.72 6.89
CA GLU A 11 4.30 2.95 7.94
C GLU A 11 5.37 1.98 7.41
N SER A 12 5.27 1.58 6.14
CA SER A 12 6.28 0.69 5.54
C SER A 12 7.67 1.30 5.47
N ALA A 13 7.79 2.63 5.55
CA ALA A 13 9.06 3.33 5.66
C ALA A 13 9.81 3.03 6.96
N THR A 14 9.13 2.54 8.00
CA THR A 14 9.74 2.17 9.29
C THR A 14 10.35 0.76 9.29
N ILE A 15 9.95 -0.10 8.34
CA ILE A 15 10.40 -1.51 8.28
C ILE A 15 11.91 -1.63 8.08
N PRO A 16 12.55 -0.91 7.12
CA PRO A 16 14.00 -0.95 6.95
C PRO A 16 14.76 0.01 7.90
N ALA A 17 14.24 0.32 9.10
CA ALA A 17 14.83 1.31 9.98
C ALA A 17 16.30 1.02 10.32
N ASP A 18 16.67 -0.25 10.48
CA ASP A 18 18.05 -0.69 10.76
C ASP A 18 19.01 -0.41 9.59
N SER A 19 18.48 -0.25 8.38
CA SER A 19 19.26 0.03 7.17
C SER A 19 19.31 1.52 6.82
N VAL A 20 18.62 2.38 7.60
CA VAL A 20 18.51 3.82 7.35
C VAL A 20 19.53 4.58 8.20
N LYS A 21 20.28 5.47 7.56
CA LYS A 21 21.20 6.37 8.27
C LYS A 21 20.40 7.44 9.03
N ASP A 22 20.63 7.56 10.34
CA ASP A 22 19.91 8.45 11.26
C ASP A 22 18.37 8.28 11.16
N PRO A 23 17.84 7.09 11.55
CA PRO A 23 16.43 6.76 11.34
C PRO A 23 15.49 7.70 12.10
N ALA A 24 15.90 8.19 13.27
CA ALA A 24 15.09 9.08 14.10
C ALA A 24 14.74 10.42 13.41
N ARG A 25 15.59 10.87 12.50
CA ARG A 25 15.37 12.10 11.71
C ARG A 25 14.88 11.82 10.29
N THR A 26 15.45 10.79 9.66
CA THR A 26 15.19 10.51 8.24
C THR A 26 13.80 9.94 8.03
N ILE A 27 13.36 8.99 8.85
CA ILE A 27 12.06 8.34 8.69
C ILE A 27 10.90 9.32 8.84
N PRO A 28 10.78 10.12 9.93
CA PRO A 28 9.67 11.06 10.06
C PRO A 28 9.62 12.10 8.93
N ARG A 29 10.78 12.62 8.51
CA ARG A 29 10.85 13.59 7.41
C ARG A 29 10.42 12.98 6.08
N ALA A 30 10.95 11.79 5.75
CA ALA A 30 10.59 11.09 4.52
C ALA A 30 9.09 10.74 4.49
N THR A 31 8.54 10.29 5.61
CA THR A 31 7.12 9.96 5.73
C THR A 31 6.25 11.18 5.53
N VAL A 32 6.50 12.27 6.24
CA VAL A 32 5.70 13.50 6.10
C VAL A 32 5.82 14.09 4.70
N THR A 33 7.06 14.22 4.18
CA THR A 33 7.27 14.78 2.84
C THR A 33 6.63 13.91 1.75
N GLY A 34 6.80 12.58 1.85
CA GLY A 34 6.19 11.62 0.94
C GLY A 34 4.66 11.66 0.98
N THR A 35 4.09 11.76 2.18
CA THR A 35 2.62 11.88 2.35
C THR A 35 2.08 13.15 1.71
N VAL A 36 2.69 14.29 1.98
CA VAL A 36 2.26 15.59 1.42
C VAL A 36 2.38 15.56 -0.11
N LEU A 37 3.51 15.07 -0.63
CA LEU A 37 3.72 14.96 -2.06
C LEU A 37 2.70 14.03 -2.72
N ALA A 38 2.45 12.85 -2.14
CA ALA A 38 1.44 11.92 -2.64
C ALA A 38 0.04 12.53 -2.61
N ALA A 39 -0.34 13.21 -1.52
CA ALA A 39 -1.63 13.88 -1.41
C ALA A 39 -1.82 14.96 -2.49
N VAL A 40 -0.80 15.78 -2.73
CA VAL A 40 -0.84 16.82 -3.79
C VAL A 40 -1.00 16.16 -5.17
N ILE A 41 -0.22 15.12 -5.47
CA ILE A 41 -0.32 14.40 -6.73
C ILE A 41 -1.72 13.78 -6.90
N TYR A 42 -2.28 13.16 -5.85
CA TYR A 42 -3.63 12.57 -5.90
C TYR A 42 -4.71 13.63 -6.13
N ILE A 43 -4.62 14.78 -5.48
CA ILE A 43 -5.60 15.88 -5.66
C ILE A 43 -5.54 16.40 -7.10
N ILE A 44 -4.34 16.70 -7.61
CA ILE A 44 -4.16 17.22 -8.95
C ILE A 44 -4.59 16.21 -10.01
N SER A 45 -4.14 14.97 -9.91
CA SER A 45 -4.44 13.94 -10.90
C SER A 45 -5.93 13.56 -10.90
N THR A 46 -6.53 13.38 -9.73
CA THR A 46 -7.95 13.08 -9.61
C THR A 46 -8.82 14.25 -10.08
N GLY A 47 -8.49 15.46 -9.65
CA GLY A 47 -9.17 16.67 -10.11
C GLY A 47 -9.07 16.88 -11.62
N GLY A 48 -7.90 16.62 -12.20
CA GLY A 48 -7.71 16.64 -13.65
C GLY A 48 -8.58 15.64 -14.38
N VAL A 49 -8.61 14.39 -13.94
CA VAL A 49 -9.46 13.33 -14.52
C VAL A 49 -10.96 13.67 -14.40
N MET A 50 -11.38 14.17 -13.23
CA MET A 50 -12.77 14.61 -13.01
C MET A 50 -13.17 15.77 -13.94
N GLY A 51 -12.27 16.73 -14.13
CA GLY A 51 -12.50 17.85 -15.05
C GLY A 51 -12.61 17.43 -16.52
N VAL A 52 -11.89 16.39 -16.92
CA VAL A 52 -11.87 15.91 -18.32
C VAL A 52 -13.05 15.00 -18.64
N LEU A 53 -13.38 14.05 -17.77
CA LEU A 53 -14.40 13.03 -18.07
C LEU A 53 -15.81 13.47 -17.70
N GLY A 54 -15.98 14.29 -16.68
CA GLY A 54 -17.28 14.62 -16.11
C GLY A 54 -17.89 13.48 -15.28
N PRO A 55 -18.93 13.78 -14.47
CA PRO A 55 -19.48 12.84 -13.50
C PRO A 55 -20.10 11.58 -14.12
N GLU A 56 -20.81 11.71 -15.25
CA GLU A 56 -21.48 10.58 -15.91
C GLU A 56 -20.47 9.56 -16.44
N ALA A 57 -19.44 10.01 -17.16
CA ALA A 57 -18.41 9.13 -17.68
C ALA A 57 -17.63 8.44 -16.56
N LEU A 58 -17.36 9.17 -15.45
CA LEU A 58 -16.68 8.60 -14.28
C LEU A 58 -17.47 7.50 -13.58
N ALA A 59 -18.80 7.60 -13.56
CA ALA A 59 -19.66 6.58 -12.94
C ALA A 59 -19.59 5.22 -13.65
N HIS A 60 -19.27 5.21 -14.94
CA HIS A 60 -19.30 4.00 -15.77
C HIS A 60 -17.91 3.50 -16.20
N THR A 61 -16.84 4.27 -15.97
CA THR A 61 -15.49 3.85 -16.36
C THR A 61 -14.84 2.94 -15.32
N THR A 62 -14.08 1.96 -15.80
CA THR A 62 -13.20 1.11 -14.99
C THR A 62 -11.72 1.51 -15.10
N ALA A 63 -11.39 2.44 -16.01
CA ALA A 63 -10.03 2.90 -16.27
C ALA A 63 -9.96 4.43 -16.49
N PRO A 64 -10.31 5.25 -15.48
CA PRO A 64 -10.53 6.69 -15.64
C PRO A 64 -9.31 7.45 -16.19
N PHE A 65 -8.10 7.08 -15.81
CA PHE A 65 -6.89 7.71 -16.33
C PHE A 65 -6.65 7.43 -17.80
N ALA A 66 -6.88 6.18 -18.23
CA ALA A 66 -6.74 5.80 -19.63
C ALA A 66 -7.81 6.48 -20.49
N ASP A 67 -9.05 6.57 -19.99
CA ASP A 67 -10.15 7.23 -20.71
C ASP A 67 -9.95 8.75 -20.79
N ALA A 68 -9.39 9.38 -19.75
CA ALA A 68 -8.99 10.78 -19.83
C ALA A 68 -7.89 11.01 -20.88
N ALA A 69 -6.87 10.13 -20.90
CA ALA A 69 -5.81 10.21 -21.91
C ALA A 69 -6.33 10.01 -23.33
N ARG A 70 -7.32 9.13 -23.51
CA ARG A 70 -7.97 8.90 -24.82
C ARG A 70 -8.59 10.16 -25.38
N ARG A 71 -9.15 11.03 -24.55
CA ARG A 71 -9.75 12.31 -25.00
C ARG A 71 -8.74 13.28 -25.59
N PHE A 72 -7.48 13.26 -25.13
CA PHE A 72 -6.44 14.17 -25.62
C PHE A 72 -5.57 13.56 -26.72
N PHE A 73 -5.26 12.29 -26.60
CA PHE A 73 -4.22 11.61 -27.42
C PHE A 73 -4.76 10.39 -28.17
N GLY A 74 -6.10 10.18 -28.15
CA GLY A 74 -6.72 9.01 -28.79
C GLY A 74 -6.35 7.69 -28.12
N ASP A 75 -6.52 6.60 -28.85
CA ASP A 75 -6.27 5.24 -28.34
C ASP A 75 -4.80 4.98 -27.99
N THR A 76 -3.87 5.63 -28.68
CA THR A 76 -2.45 5.54 -28.36
C THR A 76 -2.14 6.09 -26.97
N GLY A 77 -2.75 7.23 -26.60
CA GLY A 77 -2.59 7.80 -25.26
C GLY A 77 -3.17 6.89 -24.18
N ALA A 78 -4.35 6.31 -24.42
CA ALA A 78 -4.95 5.36 -23.50
C ALA A 78 -4.07 4.12 -23.30
N LEU A 79 -3.47 3.59 -24.37
CA LEU A 79 -2.59 2.43 -24.30
C LEU A 79 -1.30 2.72 -23.52
N ILE A 80 -0.68 3.89 -23.74
CA ILE A 80 0.52 4.31 -23.01
C ILE A 80 0.24 4.42 -21.51
N VAL A 81 -0.89 5.07 -21.13
CA VAL A 81 -1.28 5.20 -19.73
C VAL A 81 -1.58 3.84 -19.10
N ALA A 82 -2.29 2.97 -19.81
CA ALA A 82 -2.57 1.61 -19.34
C ALA A 82 -1.28 0.79 -19.14
N ALA A 83 -0.35 0.85 -20.08
CA ALA A 83 0.95 0.20 -19.97
C ALA A 83 1.76 0.75 -18.78
N GLY A 84 1.77 2.07 -18.58
CA GLY A 84 2.38 2.70 -17.40
C GLY A 84 1.77 2.23 -16.10
N GLY A 85 0.44 2.07 -16.05
CA GLY A 85 -0.28 1.50 -14.91
C GLY A 85 0.17 0.06 -14.59
N VAL A 86 0.28 -0.78 -15.62
CA VAL A 86 0.76 -2.17 -15.46
C VAL A 86 2.19 -2.19 -14.90
N ILE A 87 3.10 -1.41 -15.47
CA ILE A 87 4.50 -1.33 -15.01
C ILE A 87 4.55 -0.85 -13.54
N SER A 88 3.75 0.16 -13.20
CA SER A 88 3.65 0.68 -11.83
C SER A 88 3.15 -0.38 -10.85
N CYS A 89 2.13 -1.16 -11.22
CA CYS A 89 1.61 -2.26 -10.41
C CYS A 89 2.69 -3.33 -10.16
N PHE A 90 3.47 -3.71 -11.16
CA PHE A 90 4.58 -4.66 -10.98
C PHE A 90 5.66 -4.10 -10.05
N GLY A 91 6.00 -2.82 -10.18
CA GLY A 91 6.95 -2.15 -9.29
C GLY A 91 6.47 -2.13 -7.83
N ALA A 92 5.21 -1.76 -7.61
CA ALA A 92 4.59 -1.77 -6.28
C ALA A 92 4.54 -3.19 -5.70
N LEU A 93 4.16 -4.19 -6.50
CA LEU A 93 4.12 -5.59 -6.08
C LEU A 93 5.49 -6.07 -5.59
N ASN A 94 6.56 -5.75 -6.32
CA ASN A 94 7.92 -6.10 -5.93
C ASN A 94 8.30 -5.51 -4.56
N GLY A 95 7.96 -4.24 -4.32
CA GLY A 95 8.18 -3.58 -3.02
C GLY A 95 7.39 -4.25 -1.88
N TRP A 96 6.13 -4.57 -2.11
CA TRP A 96 5.28 -5.22 -1.12
C TRP A 96 5.70 -6.67 -0.81
N ILE A 97 6.21 -7.41 -1.80
CA ILE A 97 6.80 -8.75 -1.58
C ILE A 97 7.99 -8.64 -0.61
N MET A 98 8.87 -7.64 -0.78
CA MET A 98 9.99 -7.43 0.14
C MET A 98 9.50 -7.15 1.57
N VAL A 99 8.55 -6.24 1.73
CA VAL A 99 7.95 -5.90 3.04
C VAL A 99 7.30 -7.13 3.70
N GLN A 100 6.56 -7.91 2.93
CA GLN A 100 5.91 -9.15 3.39
C GLN A 100 6.92 -10.17 3.94
N GLY A 101 8.11 -10.23 3.35
CA GLY A 101 9.18 -11.12 3.84
C GLY A 101 9.84 -10.60 5.12
N GLN A 102 10.09 -9.31 5.20
CA GLN A 102 10.87 -8.72 6.29
C GLN A 102 10.09 -8.54 7.59
N LEU A 103 8.78 -8.34 7.54
CA LEU A 103 7.98 -8.01 8.72
C LEU A 103 7.80 -9.18 9.71
N PRO A 104 7.52 -10.43 9.29
CA PRO A 104 7.30 -11.54 10.21
C PRO A 104 8.59 -12.07 10.87
N ALA A 105 9.75 -11.86 10.26
CA ALA A 105 11.01 -12.46 10.73
C ALA A 105 11.45 -11.91 12.11
N PRO A 106 11.51 -10.59 12.36
CA PRO A 106 11.79 -10.05 13.69
C PRO A 106 10.76 -10.48 14.74
N VAL A 107 9.48 -10.46 14.39
CA VAL A 107 8.38 -10.87 15.29
C VAL A 107 8.50 -12.33 15.70
N ALA A 108 8.95 -13.20 14.79
CA ALA A 108 9.24 -14.60 15.10
C ALA A 108 10.51 -14.77 15.96
N ALA A 109 11.51 -13.90 15.78
CA ALA A 109 12.71 -13.89 16.63
C ALA A 109 12.37 -13.52 18.07
N ASP A 110 11.44 -12.58 18.28
CA ASP A 110 10.94 -12.19 19.61
C ASP A 110 9.98 -13.24 20.24
N GLY A 111 9.74 -14.36 19.56
CA GLY A 111 8.88 -15.44 20.07
C GLY A 111 7.38 -15.15 19.98
N LEU A 112 6.97 -14.04 19.37
CA LEU A 112 5.58 -13.62 19.21
C LEU A 112 4.91 -14.25 17.98
N PHE A 113 5.68 -14.92 17.13
CA PHE A 113 5.20 -15.61 15.93
C PHE A 113 5.83 -17.00 15.81
N PRO A 114 5.21 -17.98 15.09
CA PRO A 114 5.79 -19.28 14.90
C PRO A 114 7.21 -19.22 14.32
N ARG A 115 8.15 -19.97 14.89
CA ARG A 115 9.58 -19.95 14.53
C ARG A 115 9.87 -20.17 13.05
N ILE A 116 8.95 -20.81 12.31
CA ILE A 116 9.09 -21.07 10.88
C ILE A 116 9.14 -19.77 10.06
N PHE A 117 8.45 -18.69 10.53
CA PHE A 117 8.45 -17.39 9.87
C PHE A 117 9.79 -16.64 10.01
N GLY A 118 10.61 -17.02 11.00
CA GLY A 118 11.95 -16.47 11.21
C GLY A 118 13.05 -17.23 10.46
N ARG A 119 12.73 -18.30 9.74
CA ARG A 119 13.73 -19.09 9.01
C ARG A 119 14.18 -18.35 7.76
N LEU A 120 15.49 -18.11 7.69
CA LEU A 120 16.13 -17.51 6.52
C LEU A 120 16.71 -18.63 5.63
N SER A 121 16.70 -18.42 4.33
CA SER A 121 17.44 -19.24 3.35
C SER A 121 18.95 -18.98 3.48
N ALA A 122 19.77 -19.78 2.76
CA ALA A 122 21.21 -19.58 2.69
C ALA A 122 21.63 -18.15 2.27
N ASN A 123 20.78 -17.48 1.50
CA ASN A 123 21.00 -16.11 1.04
C ASN A 123 20.37 -15.04 1.96
N GLY A 124 19.96 -15.39 3.17
CA GLY A 124 19.33 -14.44 4.11
C GLY A 124 17.88 -14.07 3.80
N THR A 125 17.23 -14.74 2.85
CA THR A 125 15.84 -14.42 2.45
C THR A 125 14.85 -15.19 3.32
N PRO A 126 13.84 -14.53 3.90
CA PRO A 126 12.76 -15.17 4.66
C PRO A 126 11.74 -15.82 3.70
N TRP A 127 12.08 -16.99 3.18
CA TRP A 127 11.33 -17.65 2.10
C TRP A 127 9.92 -18.10 2.51
N PHE A 128 9.78 -18.56 3.76
CA PHE A 128 8.50 -19.12 4.22
C PHE A 128 7.36 -18.07 4.24
N PRO A 129 7.52 -16.88 4.86
CA PRO A 129 6.48 -15.86 4.81
C PRO A 129 6.16 -15.39 3.39
N LEU A 130 7.14 -15.38 2.49
CA LEU A 130 6.92 -15.04 1.08
C LEU A 130 6.03 -16.06 0.38
N VAL A 131 6.35 -17.35 0.50
CA VAL A 131 5.55 -18.42 -0.11
C VAL A 131 4.16 -18.47 0.51
N PHE A 132 4.07 -18.44 1.84
CA PHE A 132 2.80 -18.51 2.56
C PHE A 132 1.86 -17.36 2.17
N GLY A 133 2.36 -16.14 2.16
CA GLY A 133 1.56 -14.97 1.78
C GLY A 133 1.18 -14.97 0.31
N SER A 134 2.07 -15.42 -0.58
CA SER A 134 1.75 -15.54 -2.01
C SER A 134 0.66 -16.58 -2.27
N VAL A 135 0.73 -17.75 -1.62
CA VAL A 135 -0.31 -18.79 -1.71
C VAL A 135 -1.64 -18.28 -1.15
N LEU A 136 -1.62 -17.62 0.02
CA LEU A 136 -2.83 -17.08 0.62
C LEU A 136 -3.47 -16.01 -0.26
N SER A 137 -2.69 -15.08 -0.78
CA SER A 137 -3.17 -14.04 -1.70
C SER A 137 -3.75 -14.62 -2.98
N SER A 138 -3.08 -15.62 -3.56
CA SER A 138 -3.56 -16.32 -4.75
C SER A 138 -4.87 -17.08 -4.49
N ALA A 139 -4.99 -17.73 -3.34
CA ALA A 139 -6.22 -18.42 -2.92
C ALA A 139 -7.39 -17.43 -2.73
N LEU A 140 -7.13 -16.26 -2.11
CA LEU A 140 -8.13 -15.22 -1.94
C LEU A 140 -8.61 -14.65 -3.28
N ILE A 141 -7.69 -14.41 -4.22
CA ILE A 141 -8.02 -13.96 -5.57
C ILE A 141 -8.85 -15.02 -6.29
N ALA A 142 -8.42 -16.28 -6.26
CA ALA A 142 -9.13 -17.39 -6.90
C ALA A 142 -10.54 -17.59 -6.32
N ALA A 143 -10.70 -17.51 -5.01
CA ALA A 143 -11.99 -17.63 -4.34
C ALA A 143 -12.98 -16.52 -4.70
N ASN A 144 -12.49 -15.39 -5.16
CA ASN A 144 -13.31 -14.25 -5.56
C ASN A 144 -13.35 -14.01 -7.08
N ALA A 145 -12.70 -14.88 -7.87
CA ALA A 145 -12.56 -14.69 -9.32
C ALA A 145 -13.89 -14.58 -10.07
N SER A 146 -14.95 -15.23 -9.58
CA SER A 146 -16.30 -15.17 -10.15
C SER A 146 -17.01 -13.81 -10.01
N ARG A 147 -16.48 -12.92 -9.14
CA ARG A 147 -17.12 -11.62 -8.84
C ARG A 147 -16.76 -10.50 -9.82
N GLY A 148 -15.89 -10.76 -10.78
CA GLY A 148 -15.33 -9.74 -11.68
C GLY A 148 -14.18 -8.94 -11.04
N LEU A 149 -13.29 -8.42 -11.89
CA LEU A 149 -12.02 -7.80 -11.44
C LEU A 149 -12.22 -6.60 -10.49
N VAL A 150 -13.19 -5.74 -10.77
CA VAL A 150 -13.46 -4.54 -9.95
C VAL A 150 -13.98 -4.93 -8.56
N SER A 151 -14.85 -5.92 -8.48
CA SER A 151 -15.38 -6.40 -7.20
C SER A 151 -14.31 -7.09 -6.35
N VAL A 152 -13.43 -7.89 -6.98
CA VAL A 152 -12.27 -8.50 -6.31
C VAL A 152 -11.33 -7.41 -5.78
N PHE A 153 -11.02 -6.43 -6.60
CA PHE A 153 -10.17 -5.29 -6.20
C PHE A 153 -10.77 -4.54 -5.00
N THR A 154 -12.06 -4.21 -5.05
CA THR A 154 -12.75 -3.52 -3.96
C THR A 154 -12.74 -4.34 -2.66
N PHE A 155 -13.01 -5.65 -2.76
CA PHE A 155 -12.96 -6.56 -1.62
C PHE A 155 -11.57 -6.61 -0.98
N MET A 156 -10.51 -6.72 -1.79
CA MET A 156 -9.12 -6.75 -1.30
C MET A 156 -8.73 -5.44 -0.61
N ILE A 157 -9.14 -4.29 -1.15
CA ILE A 157 -8.95 -2.98 -0.52
C ILE A 157 -9.65 -2.91 0.84
N GLN A 158 -10.90 -3.32 0.91
CA GLN A 158 -11.66 -3.31 2.16
C GLN A 158 -11.03 -4.21 3.21
N LEU A 159 -10.65 -5.43 2.84
CA LEU A 159 -9.99 -6.38 3.72
C LEU A 159 -8.64 -5.83 4.23
N SER A 160 -7.81 -5.29 3.35
CA SER A 160 -6.53 -4.67 3.68
C SER A 160 -6.71 -3.47 4.63
N THR A 161 -7.69 -2.60 4.35
CA THR A 161 -7.98 -1.43 5.20
C THR A 161 -8.42 -1.85 6.60
N LEU A 162 -9.34 -2.81 6.72
CA LEU A 162 -9.80 -3.32 8.01
C LEU A 162 -8.67 -3.95 8.81
N SER A 163 -7.82 -4.74 8.16
CA SER A 163 -6.68 -5.39 8.82
C SER A 163 -5.69 -4.37 9.39
N LYS A 164 -5.50 -3.23 8.73
CA LYS A 164 -4.58 -2.16 9.18
C LYS A 164 -5.18 -1.25 10.26
N LEU A 165 -6.49 -1.13 10.36
CA LEU A 165 -7.13 -0.32 11.40
C LEU A 165 -6.80 -0.81 12.81
N VAL A 166 -6.66 -2.12 12.99
CA VAL A 166 -6.35 -2.71 14.30
C VAL A 166 -4.98 -2.26 14.83
N PRO A 167 -3.85 -2.45 14.11
CA PRO A 167 -2.56 -1.95 14.57
C PRO A 167 -2.53 -0.42 14.73
N TYR A 168 -3.18 0.35 13.86
CA TYR A 168 -3.24 1.80 14.03
C TYR A 168 -3.97 2.22 15.32
N ALA A 169 -5.06 1.53 15.69
CA ALA A 169 -5.75 1.78 16.94
C ALA A 169 -4.83 1.50 18.15
N PHE A 170 -4.10 0.37 18.14
CA PHE A 170 -3.15 0.04 19.21
C PHE A 170 -1.97 1.03 19.27
N CYS A 171 -1.40 1.43 18.16
CA CYS A 171 -0.33 2.43 18.13
C CYS A 171 -0.80 3.79 18.67
N SER A 172 -2.00 4.23 18.27
CA SER A 172 -2.60 5.47 18.77
C SER A 172 -2.84 5.43 20.28
N LEU A 173 -3.36 4.30 20.79
CA LEU A 173 -3.58 4.10 22.21
C LEU A 173 -2.26 4.07 23.01
N ALA A 174 -1.26 3.39 22.50
CA ALA A 174 0.08 3.36 23.10
C ALA A 174 0.75 4.75 23.13
N GLY A 175 0.59 5.55 22.07
CA GLY A 175 1.05 6.93 22.02
C GLY A 175 0.36 7.81 23.06
N PHE A 176 -0.95 7.66 23.24
CA PHE A 176 -1.72 8.35 24.26
C PHE A 176 -1.27 7.97 25.68
N MET A 177 -1.05 6.68 25.94
CA MET A 177 -0.60 6.19 27.26
C MET A 177 0.82 6.70 27.62
N ARG A 178 1.69 6.95 26.62
CA ARG A 178 3.03 7.53 26.83
C ARG A 178 3.02 9.04 27.04
N GLY A 179 1.86 9.68 27.12
CA GLY A 179 1.72 11.12 27.35
C GLY A 179 2.11 12.00 26.16
N GLN A 180 2.25 11.42 24.97
CA GLN A 180 2.48 12.19 23.74
C GLN A 180 1.17 12.91 23.36
N ARG A 181 0.99 14.13 23.88
CA ARG A 181 -0.20 14.94 23.64
C ARG A 181 -0.21 15.65 22.27
N SER A 182 0.80 15.45 21.46
CA SER A 182 0.90 16.09 20.14
C SER A 182 0.38 15.15 19.05
N VAL A 183 -0.51 15.64 18.21
CA VAL A 183 -0.99 14.95 17.01
C VAL A 183 0.19 14.53 16.11
N ALA A 184 1.26 15.34 16.07
CA ALA A 184 2.50 15.00 15.36
C ALA A 184 3.22 13.78 15.94
N GLY A 185 3.13 13.52 17.25
CA GLY A 185 3.70 12.34 17.89
C GLY A 185 2.92 11.04 17.62
N VAL A 186 1.63 11.15 17.30
CA VAL A 186 0.77 10.00 16.93
C VAL A 186 0.96 9.62 15.46
N ILE A 187 1.31 10.58 14.60
CA ILE A 187 1.54 10.36 13.16
C ILE A 187 2.98 9.87 12.89
N ALA A 188 3.91 10.08 13.81
CA ALA A 188 5.32 9.70 13.66
C ALA A 188 5.64 8.24 14.09
N PHE A 189 4.62 7.47 14.44
CA PHE A 189 4.65 6.03 14.69
C PHE A 189 3.76 5.35 13.66
#